data_4982c1a7936a68cd0060c18ffff4ade9
#
_entry.id   4982c1a7936a68cd0060c18ffff4ade9
#
_cell.length_a   1.000
_cell.length_b   1.000
_cell.length_c   1.000
_cell.angle_alpha   90.00
_cell.angle_beta   90.00
_cell.angle_gamma   90.00
#
_symmetry.space_group_name_H-M   'P 1'
#
loop_
_entity.id
_entity.type
_entity.pdbx_description
1 polymer ?
#
loop_
_entity_poly.entity_id
_entity_poly.type
_entity_poly.pdbx_seq_one_letter_code
_entity_poly.pdbx_strand_id
1 'polypeptide(L)'
;MTGSPKGFLSGLQRFTFASPIYNYTLLGRVPDRLLGTPPELLPGNASAGQAVLSGALNFKGRRYPLPSFQALPQKLPEEWCEHLHGFMWLADLRSVGTPQARHRAQVLIADWLSRFDDWEPFAWRPDITGTRLASWITHFAFYAADADVRFCEELFASLARQSRHLSRSSHLANPGLEAVAAQQGLIYAGVAVPESDNYLAQGLELLEAETGKQVLPDGGHVSRNPQTQLRMLRALLEIRDALTAAHIDLPN
;
A
#
# COMPACT_ATOMS: atom_id res chain seq x y z
N MET A 1 -2.84 -0.45 37.38
CA MET A 1 -2.56 0.22 36.08
C MET A 1 -1.26 -0.36 35.53
N THR A 2 -1.33 -1.51 34.87
CA THR A 2 -0.16 -2.18 34.27
C THR A 2 -0.27 -1.97 32.77
N GLY A 3 0.44 -0.94 32.26
CA GLY A 3 0.56 -0.69 30.84
C GLY A 3 1.20 -1.91 30.16
N SER A 4 0.56 -2.43 29.13
CA SER A 4 1.06 -3.57 28.35
C SER A 4 2.45 -3.22 27.79
N PRO A 5 3.47 -4.12 27.92
CA PRO A 5 4.81 -3.86 27.39
C PRO A 5 4.84 -3.58 25.89
N LYS A 6 3.83 -4.02 25.13
CA LYS A 6 3.67 -3.71 23.68
C LYS A 6 3.41 -2.23 23.41
N GLY A 7 2.68 -1.52 24.30
CA GLY A 7 2.43 -0.08 24.14
C GLY A 7 3.67 0.79 24.35
N PHE A 8 4.59 0.36 25.23
CA PHE A 8 5.83 1.08 25.49
C PHE A 8 6.84 0.92 24.35
N LEU A 9 6.97 -0.30 23.80
CA LEU A 9 7.84 -0.59 22.65
C LEU A 9 7.37 0.13 21.38
N SER A 10 6.05 0.17 21.14
CA SER A 10 5.49 0.90 19.98
C SER A 10 5.69 2.42 20.09
N GLY A 11 5.64 2.97 21.29
CA GLY A 11 5.95 4.37 21.56
C GLY A 11 7.42 4.71 21.29
N LEU A 12 8.34 3.85 21.74
CA LEU A 12 9.79 4.05 21.55
C LEU A 12 10.16 3.94 20.05
N GLN A 13 9.57 3.00 19.32
CA GLN A 13 9.80 2.83 17.89
C GLN A 13 9.24 4.00 17.07
N ARG A 14 8.06 4.52 17.41
CA ARG A 14 7.52 5.75 16.81
C ARG A 14 8.45 6.95 17.03
N PHE A 15 9.07 7.04 18.20
CA PHE A 15 10.08 8.08 18.49
C PHE A 15 11.33 7.92 17.60
N THR A 16 11.76 6.69 17.36
CA THR A 16 12.90 6.38 16.48
C THR A 16 12.61 6.78 15.04
N PHE A 17 11.42 6.47 14.54
CA PHE A 17 11.00 6.81 13.17
C PHE A 17 10.77 8.31 12.97
N ALA A 18 10.37 9.05 14.01
CA ALA A 18 10.19 10.50 13.95
C ALA A 18 11.51 11.28 13.90
N SER A 19 12.65 10.62 14.09
CA SER A 19 13.96 11.26 14.01
C SER A 19 14.29 11.65 12.57
N PRO A 20 14.80 12.87 12.29
CA PRO A 20 15.29 13.26 10.97
C PRO A 20 16.34 12.29 10.40
N ILE A 21 17.14 11.65 11.29
CA ILE A 21 18.15 10.65 10.91
C ILE A 21 17.48 9.41 10.30
N TYR A 22 16.24 9.09 10.67
CA TYR A 22 15.56 7.89 10.17
C TYR A 22 15.42 7.91 8.65
N ASN A 23 15.01 9.02 8.06
CA ASN A 23 14.88 9.15 6.60
C ASN A 23 16.20 8.85 5.87
N TYR A 24 17.35 9.26 6.44
CA TYR A 24 18.67 8.90 5.89
C TYR A 24 18.94 7.39 5.91
N THR A 25 18.44 6.68 6.92
CA THR A 25 18.60 5.21 6.99
C THR A 25 17.76 4.47 5.95
N LEU A 26 16.79 5.12 5.35
CA LEU A 26 15.97 4.58 4.27
C LEU A 26 16.61 4.79 2.89
N LEU A 27 17.64 5.61 2.78
CA LEU A 27 18.39 5.78 1.56
C LEU A 27 19.17 4.50 1.22
N GLY A 28 19.45 4.33 -0.07
CA GLY A 28 20.20 3.17 -0.58
C GLY A 28 19.96 2.99 -2.07
N ARG A 29 20.22 1.80 -2.57
CA ARG A 29 20.02 1.52 -4.00
C ARG A 29 18.57 1.78 -4.40
N VAL A 30 18.41 2.45 -5.53
CA VAL A 30 17.11 2.74 -6.16
C VAL A 30 16.99 1.88 -7.41
N PRO A 31 15.90 1.14 -7.60
CA PRO A 31 15.67 0.38 -8.82
C PRO A 31 15.44 1.33 -10.02
N ASP A 32 15.75 0.88 -11.20
CA ASP A 32 15.49 1.58 -12.47
C ASP A 32 14.24 1.04 -13.20
N ARG A 33 13.70 -0.07 -12.72
CA ARG A 33 12.52 -0.73 -13.28
C ARG A 33 11.83 -1.62 -12.26
N LEU A 34 10.63 -2.09 -12.59
CA LEU A 34 10.00 -3.23 -11.93
C LEU A 34 10.28 -4.52 -12.75
N LEU A 35 10.45 -5.64 -12.07
CA LEU A 35 10.61 -6.96 -12.70
C LEU A 35 9.30 -7.47 -13.32
N GLY A 36 8.18 -7.04 -12.76
CA GLY A 36 6.84 -7.37 -13.20
C GLY A 36 5.80 -6.60 -12.39
N THR A 37 4.54 -6.67 -12.80
CA THR A 37 3.42 -6.09 -12.07
C THR A 37 2.42 -7.19 -11.75
N PRO A 38 2.00 -7.36 -10.47
CA PRO A 38 0.93 -8.28 -10.12
C PRO A 38 -0.34 -7.99 -10.93
N PRO A 39 -1.10 -9.03 -11.31
CA PRO A 39 -2.37 -8.84 -11.99
C PRO A 39 -3.39 -8.18 -11.05
N GLU A 40 -4.26 -7.37 -11.64
CA GLU A 40 -5.40 -6.81 -10.92
C GLU A 40 -6.52 -7.87 -10.86
N LEU A 41 -6.88 -8.32 -9.65
CA LEU A 41 -7.92 -9.34 -9.47
C LEU A 41 -9.32 -8.82 -9.81
N LEU A 42 -9.63 -7.61 -9.37
CA LEU A 42 -10.92 -6.96 -9.58
C LEU A 42 -10.72 -5.57 -10.16
N PRO A 43 -11.38 -5.25 -11.29
CA PRO A 43 -11.29 -3.92 -11.87
C PRO A 43 -11.90 -2.87 -10.92
N GLY A 44 -11.39 -1.66 -10.98
CA GLY A 44 -11.95 -0.52 -10.28
C GLY A 44 -13.30 -0.08 -10.87
N ASN A 45 -13.89 0.95 -10.29
CA ASN A 45 -15.15 1.52 -10.71
C ASN A 45 -14.93 2.77 -11.58
N ALA A 46 -15.26 2.69 -12.86
CA ALA A 46 -15.07 3.81 -13.80
C ALA A 46 -15.85 5.09 -13.39
N SER A 47 -17.03 4.96 -12.76
CA SER A 47 -17.78 6.13 -12.26
C SER A 47 -17.05 6.80 -11.08
N ALA A 48 -16.43 6.01 -10.20
CA ALA A 48 -15.57 6.56 -9.13
C ALA A 48 -14.32 7.22 -9.71
N GLY A 49 -13.72 6.63 -10.75
CA GLY A 49 -12.60 7.21 -11.50
C GLY A 49 -12.93 8.55 -12.14
N GLN A 50 -14.13 8.71 -12.72
CA GLN A 50 -14.62 10.00 -13.23
C GLN A 50 -14.76 11.05 -12.12
N ALA A 51 -15.13 10.64 -10.90
CA ALA A 51 -15.14 11.55 -9.76
C ALA A 51 -13.72 12.03 -9.43
N VAL A 52 -12.72 11.13 -9.44
CA VAL A 52 -11.31 11.50 -9.20
C VAL A 52 -10.79 12.45 -10.28
N LEU A 53 -11.15 12.22 -11.55
CA LEU A 53 -10.84 13.16 -12.63
C LEU A 53 -11.42 14.55 -12.40
N SER A 54 -12.64 14.63 -11.88
CA SER A 54 -13.32 15.89 -11.55
C SER A 54 -12.88 16.52 -10.22
N GLY A 55 -11.81 16.02 -9.59
CA GLY A 55 -11.27 16.56 -8.35
C GLY A 55 -12.03 16.14 -7.10
N ALA A 56 -12.64 14.96 -7.09
CA ALA A 56 -13.34 14.42 -5.93
C ALA A 56 -13.11 12.91 -5.77
N LEU A 57 -13.15 12.43 -4.53
CA LEU A 57 -13.05 11.02 -4.18
C LEU A 57 -14.37 10.58 -3.53
N ASN A 58 -15.00 9.57 -4.11
CA ASN A 58 -16.19 8.95 -3.54
C ASN A 58 -15.79 7.87 -2.53
N PHE A 59 -16.29 7.96 -1.31
CA PHE A 59 -15.99 6.99 -0.25
C PHE A 59 -17.22 6.74 0.62
N LYS A 60 -17.64 5.49 0.75
CA LYS A 60 -18.81 5.07 1.56
C LYS A 60 -20.06 5.91 1.25
N GLY A 61 -20.34 6.14 -0.04
CA GLY A 61 -21.52 6.90 -0.48
C GLY A 61 -21.42 8.43 -0.30
N ARG A 62 -20.29 8.96 0.14
CA ARG A 62 -20.04 10.39 0.27
C ARG A 62 -18.97 10.84 -0.72
N ARG A 63 -19.13 12.07 -1.19
CA ARG A 63 -18.18 12.72 -2.10
C ARG A 63 -17.32 13.72 -1.32
N TYR A 64 -16.01 13.54 -1.40
CA TYR A 64 -15.00 14.40 -0.75
C TYR A 64 -14.19 15.14 -1.81
N PRO A 65 -13.86 16.42 -1.62
CA PRO A 65 -12.98 17.12 -2.55
C PRO A 65 -11.57 16.54 -2.49
N LEU A 66 -10.97 16.34 -3.66
CA LEU A 66 -9.59 15.91 -3.84
C LEU A 66 -8.93 16.74 -4.96
N PRO A 67 -8.74 18.05 -4.78
CA PRO A 67 -8.01 18.85 -5.76
C PRO A 67 -6.53 18.49 -5.79
N SER A 68 -5.91 18.36 -4.62
CA SER A 68 -4.52 17.95 -4.39
C SER A 68 -4.35 17.48 -2.94
N PHE A 69 -3.23 16.84 -2.62
CA PHE A 69 -2.88 16.49 -1.23
C PHE A 69 -2.54 17.72 -0.38
N GLN A 70 -2.11 18.82 -1.02
CA GLN A 70 -1.79 20.07 -0.32
C GLN A 70 -3.05 20.84 0.13
N ALA A 71 -4.15 20.66 -0.57
CA ALA A 71 -5.41 21.40 -0.35
C ALA A 71 -6.50 20.54 0.31
N LEU A 72 -6.12 19.52 1.08
CA LEU A 72 -7.08 18.68 1.79
C LEU A 72 -7.72 19.43 2.97
N PRO A 73 -9.03 19.21 3.25
CA PRO A 73 -9.68 19.73 4.44
C PRO A 73 -9.01 19.23 5.73
N GLN A 74 -9.02 20.09 6.77
CA GLN A 74 -8.35 19.78 8.05
C GLN A 74 -8.98 18.61 8.84
N LYS A 75 -10.27 18.35 8.62
CA LYS A 75 -11.01 17.28 9.34
C LYS A 75 -11.63 16.33 8.35
N LEU A 76 -10.99 15.18 8.18
CA LEU A 76 -11.45 14.09 7.33
C LEU A 76 -11.58 12.81 8.17
N PRO A 77 -12.52 11.91 7.84
CA PRO A 77 -12.59 10.59 8.49
C PRO A 77 -11.28 9.82 8.31
N GLU A 78 -10.83 9.15 9.35
CA GLU A 78 -9.57 8.37 9.31
C GLU A 78 -9.59 7.32 8.20
N GLU A 79 -10.65 6.54 8.09
CA GLU A 79 -10.82 5.53 7.03
C GLU A 79 -10.76 6.13 5.61
N TRP A 80 -11.23 7.37 5.43
CA TRP A 80 -11.10 8.08 4.15
C TRP A 80 -9.64 8.44 3.88
N CYS A 81 -8.90 8.88 4.90
CA CYS A 81 -7.47 9.16 4.79
C CYS A 81 -6.67 7.89 4.49
N GLU A 82 -7.02 6.76 5.13
CA GLU A 82 -6.44 5.44 4.83
C GLU A 82 -6.65 5.07 3.35
N HIS A 83 -7.89 5.20 2.86
CA HIS A 83 -8.21 4.94 1.46
C HIS A 83 -7.45 5.87 0.51
N LEU A 84 -7.33 7.15 0.86
CA LEU A 84 -6.61 8.15 0.07
C LEU A 84 -5.11 7.84 0.01
N HIS A 85 -4.44 7.69 1.18
CA HIS A 85 -3.00 7.45 1.28
C HIS A 85 -2.59 6.02 0.86
N GLY A 86 -3.53 5.08 0.87
CA GLY A 86 -3.37 3.73 0.30
C GLY A 86 -3.47 3.69 -1.22
N PHE A 87 -3.86 4.79 -1.87
CA PHE A 87 -4.02 4.89 -3.34
C PHE A 87 -5.00 3.87 -3.94
N MET A 88 -5.98 3.41 -3.17
CA MET A 88 -6.95 2.42 -3.64
C MET A 88 -7.80 2.93 -4.82
N TRP A 89 -7.89 4.23 -5.01
CA TRP A 89 -8.56 4.91 -6.13
C TRP A 89 -7.81 4.82 -7.48
N LEU A 90 -6.56 4.32 -7.51
CA LEU A 90 -5.83 4.10 -8.77
C LEU A 90 -6.51 3.07 -9.67
N ALA A 91 -7.09 2.01 -9.10
CA ALA A 91 -7.90 1.04 -9.83
C ALA A 91 -9.07 1.72 -10.56
N ASP A 92 -9.73 2.68 -9.89
CA ASP A 92 -10.85 3.42 -10.47
C ASP A 92 -10.41 4.28 -11.67
N LEU A 93 -9.29 5.02 -11.55
CA LEU A 93 -8.72 5.78 -12.67
C LEU A 93 -8.29 4.87 -13.82
N ARG A 94 -7.68 3.72 -13.52
CA ARG A 94 -7.33 2.72 -14.54
C ARG A 94 -8.56 2.23 -15.30
N SER A 95 -9.68 2.02 -14.59
CA SER A 95 -10.94 1.58 -15.23
C SER A 95 -11.55 2.65 -16.15
N VAL A 96 -11.23 3.92 -15.96
CA VAL A 96 -11.54 4.97 -16.95
C VAL A 96 -10.67 4.85 -18.19
N GLY A 97 -9.39 4.50 -18.04
CA GLY A 97 -8.47 4.11 -19.11
C GLY A 97 -8.05 5.23 -20.07
N THR A 98 -8.43 6.48 -19.84
CA THR A 98 -8.12 7.61 -20.74
C THR A 98 -6.75 8.23 -20.43
N PRO A 99 -6.11 8.92 -21.42
CA PRO A 99 -4.90 9.68 -21.15
C PRO A 99 -5.05 10.71 -20.02
N GLN A 100 -6.22 11.33 -19.89
CA GLN A 100 -6.53 12.27 -18.80
C GLN A 100 -6.53 11.57 -17.45
N ALA A 101 -7.07 10.35 -17.36
CA ALA A 101 -7.05 9.56 -16.13
C ALA A 101 -5.62 9.20 -15.72
N ARG A 102 -4.77 8.84 -16.68
CA ARG A 102 -3.35 8.56 -16.49
C ARG A 102 -2.61 9.80 -15.99
N HIS A 103 -2.76 10.92 -16.67
CA HIS A 103 -2.15 12.18 -16.26
C HIS A 103 -2.61 12.61 -14.84
N ARG A 104 -3.90 12.42 -14.52
CA ARG A 104 -4.42 12.70 -13.19
C ARG A 104 -3.76 11.82 -12.13
N ALA A 105 -3.53 10.55 -12.41
CA ALA A 105 -2.80 9.65 -11.51
C ALA A 105 -1.37 10.14 -11.27
N GLN A 106 -0.64 10.51 -12.34
CA GLN A 106 0.72 11.07 -12.24
C GLN A 106 0.75 12.33 -11.38
N VAL A 107 -0.16 13.28 -11.62
CA VAL A 107 -0.25 14.53 -10.85
C VAL A 107 -0.48 14.25 -9.36
N LEU A 108 -1.40 13.35 -9.02
CA LEU A 108 -1.69 13.04 -7.62
C LEU A 108 -0.56 12.26 -6.94
N ILE A 109 0.12 11.37 -7.66
CA ILE A 109 1.31 10.68 -7.14
C ILE A 109 2.44 11.68 -6.89
N ALA A 110 2.75 12.54 -7.86
CA ALA A 110 3.79 13.57 -7.71
C ALA A 110 3.50 14.54 -6.56
N ASP A 111 2.24 14.95 -6.41
CA ASP A 111 1.79 15.80 -5.31
C ASP A 111 1.95 15.10 -3.94
N TRP A 112 1.65 13.80 -3.85
CA TRP A 112 1.90 13.00 -2.65
C TRP A 112 3.40 12.90 -2.36
N LEU A 113 4.23 12.58 -3.35
CA LEU A 113 5.68 12.51 -3.22
C LEU A 113 6.26 13.82 -2.68
N SER A 114 5.82 14.97 -3.20
CA SER A 114 6.32 16.27 -2.75
C SER A 114 6.06 16.58 -1.27
N ARG A 115 5.10 15.90 -0.64
CA ARG A 115 4.66 16.19 0.72
C ARG A 115 4.92 15.08 1.73
N PHE A 116 4.80 13.82 1.31
CA PHE A 116 4.80 12.65 2.18
C PHE A 116 5.91 11.65 1.88
N ASP A 117 6.90 12.05 1.10
CA ASP A 117 8.00 11.17 0.75
C ASP A 117 8.98 10.93 1.91
N ASP A 118 8.99 11.81 2.90
CA ASP A 118 9.62 11.60 4.19
C ASP A 118 8.62 10.94 5.17
N TRP A 119 9.17 10.19 6.15
CA TRP A 119 8.35 9.49 7.13
C TRP A 119 7.38 10.45 7.85
N GLU A 120 6.12 10.07 7.86
CA GLU A 120 5.02 10.79 8.53
C GLU A 120 4.14 9.77 9.28
N PRO A 121 3.75 10.04 10.54
CA PRO A 121 3.14 9.04 11.44
C PRO A 121 1.90 8.34 10.90
N PHE A 122 1.07 9.02 10.11
CA PHE A 122 -0.15 8.45 9.56
C PHE A 122 0.07 7.82 8.19
N ALA A 123 0.61 8.58 7.23
CA ALA A 123 0.78 8.11 5.86
C ALA A 123 1.78 6.94 5.74
N TRP A 124 2.70 6.81 6.72
CA TRP A 124 3.70 5.74 6.77
C TRP A 124 3.34 4.62 7.76
N ARG A 125 2.11 4.55 8.26
CA ARG A 125 1.63 3.36 8.96
C ARG A 125 1.87 2.12 8.09
N PRO A 126 2.25 0.97 8.68
CA PRO A 126 2.60 -0.23 7.91
C PRO A 126 1.48 -0.72 6.98
N ASP A 127 0.24 -0.70 7.44
CA ASP A 127 -0.96 -1.07 6.69
C ASP A 127 -1.22 -0.14 5.51
N ILE A 128 -1.10 1.18 5.72
CA ILE A 128 -1.27 2.20 4.67
C ILE A 128 -0.13 2.11 3.65
N THR A 129 1.12 1.98 4.14
CA THR A 129 2.30 1.82 3.27
C THR A 129 2.20 0.54 2.45
N GLY A 130 1.78 -0.58 3.07
CA GLY A 130 1.57 -1.85 2.37
C GLY A 130 0.51 -1.74 1.28
N THR A 131 -0.64 -1.16 1.59
CA THR A 131 -1.72 -0.92 0.61
C THR A 131 -1.25 -0.02 -0.54
N ARG A 132 -0.50 1.04 -0.24
CA ARG A 132 0.04 1.97 -1.25
C ARG A 132 1.06 1.30 -2.15
N LEU A 133 2.02 0.55 -1.60
CA LEU A 133 2.99 -0.20 -2.39
C LEU A 133 2.29 -1.20 -3.32
N ALA A 134 1.32 -1.97 -2.80
CA ALA A 134 0.54 -2.90 -3.61
C ALA A 134 -0.20 -2.16 -4.75
N SER A 135 -0.85 -1.05 -4.45
CA SER A 135 -1.57 -0.26 -5.45
C SER A 135 -0.63 0.36 -6.49
N TRP A 136 0.49 0.96 -6.07
CA TRP A 136 1.45 1.57 -7.01
C TRP A 136 2.09 0.53 -7.92
N ILE A 137 2.51 -0.61 -7.40
CA ILE A 137 3.14 -1.67 -8.17
C ILE A 137 2.14 -2.29 -9.17
N THR A 138 0.92 -2.62 -8.72
CA THR A 138 -0.11 -3.22 -9.58
C THR A 138 -0.50 -2.29 -10.75
N HIS A 139 -0.61 -1.00 -10.50
CA HIS A 139 -1.07 -0.05 -11.52
C HIS A 139 0.07 0.69 -12.24
N PHE A 140 1.33 0.29 -12.00
CA PHE A 140 2.51 0.94 -12.59
C PHE A 140 2.41 1.09 -14.10
N ALA A 141 2.09 0.02 -14.81
CA ALA A 141 1.97 0.04 -16.28
C ALA A 141 0.91 1.03 -16.80
N PHE A 142 -0.12 1.33 -15.99
CA PHE A 142 -1.15 2.30 -16.36
C PHE A 142 -0.62 3.73 -16.26
N TYR A 143 -0.12 4.16 -15.11
CA TYR A 143 0.24 5.56 -14.91
C TYR A 143 1.65 5.91 -15.37
N ALA A 144 2.55 4.94 -15.57
CA ALA A 144 3.91 5.18 -16.01
C ALA A 144 4.12 5.10 -17.53
N ALA A 145 3.10 4.70 -18.32
CA ALA A 145 3.24 4.42 -19.76
C ALA A 145 3.78 5.60 -20.60
N ASP A 146 3.52 6.83 -20.18
CA ASP A 146 3.94 8.07 -20.84
C ASP A 146 4.51 9.10 -19.81
N ALA A 147 4.94 8.60 -18.65
CA ALA A 147 5.55 9.42 -17.63
C ALA A 147 6.96 9.88 -18.04
N ASP A 148 7.34 11.07 -17.61
CA ASP A 148 8.70 11.55 -17.80
C ASP A 148 9.71 10.82 -16.89
N VAL A 149 10.98 10.92 -17.25
CA VAL A 149 12.09 10.24 -16.56
C VAL A 149 12.17 10.68 -15.10
N ARG A 150 12.01 11.96 -14.84
CA ARG A 150 12.09 12.52 -13.48
C ARG A 150 11.00 11.96 -12.57
N PHE A 151 9.76 11.89 -13.05
CA PHE A 151 8.66 11.27 -12.29
C PHE A 151 8.99 9.82 -11.94
N CYS A 152 9.52 9.04 -12.90
CA CYS A 152 9.90 7.64 -12.68
C CYS A 152 11.03 7.52 -11.65
N GLU A 153 12.05 8.38 -11.72
CA GLU A 153 13.16 8.39 -10.76
C GLU A 153 12.67 8.70 -9.33
N GLU A 154 11.85 9.74 -9.16
CA GLU A 154 11.26 10.13 -7.87
C GLU A 154 10.36 9.00 -7.32
N LEU A 155 9.54 8.38 -8.17
CA LEU A 155 8.69 7.25 -7.82
C LEU A 155 9.50 6.03 -7.35
N PHE A 156 10.52 5.62 -8.10
CA PHE A 156 11.36 4.48 -7.75
C PHE A 156 12.15 4.73 -6.47
N ALA A 157 12.64 5.93 -6.27
CA ALA A 157 13.30 6.32 -5.02
C ALA A 157 12.34 6.17 -3.81
N SER A 158 11.10 6.61 -3.98
CA SER A 158 10.07 6.49 -2.95
C SER A 158 9.65 5.03 -2.72
N LEU A 159 9.43 4.24 -3.78
CA LEU A 159 9.16 2.80 -3.66
C LEU A 159 10.24 2.09 -2.84
N ALA A 160 11.52 2.36 -3.14
CA ALA A 160 12.64 1.76 -2.40
C ALA A 160 12.64 2.16 -0.92
N ARG A 161 12.42 3.45 -0.61
CA ARG A 161 12.34 3.95 0.77
C ARG A 161 11.19 3.33 1.55
N GLN A 162 10.00 3.31 0.95
CA GLN A 162 8.81 2.74 1.55
C GLN A 162 8.94 1.22 1.78
N SER A 163 9.53 0.50 0.83
CA SER A 163 9.79 -0.95 0.98
C SER A 163 10.75 -1.22 2.15
N ARG A 164 11.83 -0.44 2.29
CA ARG A 164 12.75 -0.54 3.44
C ARG A 164 12.07 -0.20 4.76
N HIS A 165 11.22 0.83 4.78
CA HIS A 165 10.43 1.16 5.96
C HIS A 165 9.48 0.02 6.32
N LEU A 166 8.74 -0.51 5.35
CA LEU A 166 7.77 -1.57 5.56
C LEU A 166 8.44 -2.85 6.07
N SER A 167 9.59 -3.24 5.53
CA SER A 167 10.37 -4.38 6.03
C SER A 167 10.73 -4.23 7.52
N ARG A 168 11.02 -3.01 7.98
CA ARG A 168 11.35 -2.72 9.38
C ARG A 168 10.13 -2.57 10.29
N SER A 169 8.95 -2.28 9.74
CA SER A 169 7.76 -1.87 10.51
C SER A 169 6.55 -2.79 10.33
N SER A 170 6.55 -3.71 9.36
CA SER A 170 5.39 -4.58 9.07
C SER A 170 4.89 -5.37 10.28
N HIS A 171 5.80 -5.80 11.17
CA HIS A 171 5.47 -6.49 12.42
C HIS A 171 4.73 -5.62 13.45
N LEU A 172 4.67 -4.30 13.24
CA LEU A 172 3.98 -3.33 14.11
C LEU A 172 2.53 -3.08 13.66
N ALA A 173 2.11 -3.60 12.52
CA ALA A 173 0.72 -3.52 12.08
C ALA A 173 -0.22 -4.19 13.09
N ASN A 174 -1.41 -3.64 13.27
CA ASN A 174 -2.41 -4.29 14.10
C ASN A 174 -2.80 -5.65 13.49
N PRO A 175 -3.05 -6.67 14.33
CA PRO A 175 -3.45 -7.99 13.85
C PRO A 175 -4.70 -7.97 12.95
N GLY A 176 -4.78 -8.88 12.01
CA GLY A 176 -5.89 -9.02 11.07
C GLY A 176 -5.62 -8.31 9.75
N LEU A 177 -6.62 -7.61 9.23
CA LEU A 177 -6.55 -7.02 7.88
C LEU A 177 -5.43 -5.98 7.71
N GLU A 178 -5.10 -5.24 8.74
CA GLU A 178 -3.99 -4.26 8.70
C GLU A 178 -2.64 -4.98 8.56
N ALA A 179 -2.41 -6.05 9.32
CA ALA A 179 -1.20 -6.86 9.18
C ALA A 179 -1.11 -7.50 7.79
N VAL A 180 -2.22 -8.06 7.29
CA VAL A 180 -2.26 -8.63 5.93
C VAL A 180 -1.96 -7.59 4.86
N ALA A 181 -2.48 -6.37 4.99
CA ALA A 181 -2.19 -5.29 4.06
C ALA A 181 -0.69 -4.90 4.05
N ALA A 182 -0.05 -4.85 5.24
CA ALA A 182 1.38 -4.62 5.35
C ALA A 182 2.20 -5.76 4.69
N GLN A 183 1.81 -7.00 4.92
CA GLN A 183 2.45 -8.18 4.36
C GLN A 183 2.28 -8.26 2.83
N GLN A 184 1.09 -7.95 2.32
CA GLN A 184 0.83 -7.88 0.88
C GLN A 184 1.75 -6.87 0.19
N GLY A 185 1.88 -5.67 0.75
CA GLY A 185 2.79 -4.66 0.20
C GLY A 185 4.25 -5.12 0.21
N LEU A 186 4.68 -5.82 1.26
CA LEU A 186 6.05 -6.36 1.36
C LEU A 186 6.29 -7.49 0.35
N ILE A 187 5.33 -8.40 0.17
CA ILE A 187 5.36 -9.46 -0.84
C ILE A 187 5.44 -8.84 -2.24
N TYR A 188 4.60 -7.85 -2.53
CA TYR A 188 4.60 -7.18 -3.83
C TYR A 188 5.92 -6.47 -4.11
N ALA A 189 6.48 -5.79 -3.11
CA ALA A 189 7.83 -5.22 -3.23
C ALA A 189 8.88 -6.30 -3.50
N GLY A 190 8.80 -7.44 -2.80
CA GLY A 190 9.71 -8.57 -2.98
C GLY A 190 9.64 -9.23 -4.36
N VAL A 191 8.44 -9.23 -4.98
CA VAL A 191 8.22 -9.78 -6.32
C VAL A 191 8.63 -8.80 -7.42
N ALA A 192 8.34 -7.50 -7.23
CA ALA A 192 8.41 -6.53 -8.30
C ALA A 192 9.68 -5.68 -8.30
N VAL A 193 10.30 -5.44 -7.13
CA VAL A 193 11.48 -4.58 -7.01
C VAL A 193 12.76 -5.40 -7.14
N PRO A 194 13.68 -5.08 -8.09
CA PRO A 194 14.94 -5.76 -8.21
C PRO A 194 15.77 -5.70 -6.91
N GLU A 195 16.49 -6.80 -6.62
CA GLU A 195 17.40 -6.87 -5.48
C GLU A 195 16.74 -6.53 -4.11
N SER A 196 15.46 -6.83 -4.01
CA SER A 196 14.66 -6.67 -2.80
C SER A 196 14.90 -7.83 -1.83
N ASP A 197 16.15 -7.94 -1.37
CA ASP A 197 16.63 -9.05 -0.54
C ASP A 197 15.68 -9.28 0.65
N ASN A 198 15.15 -10.48 0.75
CA ASN A 198 14.33 -10.98 1.84
C ASN A 198 12.91 -10.39 2.01
N TYR A 199 12.46 -9.38 1.26
CA TYR A 199 11.11 -8.83 1.45
C TYR A 199 10.04 -9.88 1.19
N LEU A 200 10.21 -10.68 0.13
CA LEU A 200 9.29 -11.77 -0.19
C LEU A 200 9.25 -12.80 0.94
N ALA A 201 10.40 -13.33 1.35
CA ALA A 201 10.48 -14.34 2.40
C ALA A 201 9.90 -13.83 3.72
N GLN A 202 10.28 -12.61 4.13
CA GLN A 202 9.75 -11.96 5.32
C GLN A 202 8.23 -11.75 5.24
N GLY A 203 7.72 -11.30 4.09
CA GLY A 203 6.30 -11.08 3.88
C GLY A 203 5.49 -12.36 3.97
N LEU A 204 5.99 -13.46 3.39
CA LEU A 204 5.34 -14.77 3.43
C LEU A 204 5.35 -15.38 4.84
N GLU A 205 6.46 -15.31 5.56
CA GLU A 205 6.55 -15.77 6.95
C GLU A 205 5.55 -15.06 7.88
N LEU A 206 5.47 -13.72 7.76
CA LEU A 206 4.53 -12.93 8.54
C LEU A 206 3.08 -13.21 8.15
N LEU A 207 2.80 -13.42 6.85
CA LEU A 207 1.47 -13.75 6.36
C LEU A 207 1.00 -15.11 6.86
N GLU A 208 1.86 -16.13 6.82
CA GLU A 208 1.58 -17.46 7.37
C GLU A 208 1.24 -17.38 8.85
N ALA A 209 2.09 -16.69 9.63
CA ALA A 209 1.87 -16.50 11.06
C ALA A 209 0.56 -15.75 11.36
N GLU A 210 0.15 -14.79 10.52
CA GLU A 210 -1.07 -14.02 10.73
C GLU A 210 -2.31 -14.82 10.28
N THR A 211 -2.27 -15.47 9.13
CA THR A 211 -3.38 -16.31 8.64
C THR A 211 -3.68 -17.46 9.59
N GLY A 212 -2.65 -18.09 10.17
CA GLY A 212 -2.81 -19.13 11.19
C GLY A 212 -3.54 -18.67 12.45
N LYS A 213 -3.57 -17.36 12.74
CA LYS A 213 -4.35 -16.78 13.86
C LYS A 213 -5.75 -16.34 13.44
N GLN A 214 -5.92 -15.92 12.18
CA GLN A 214 -7.15 -15.30 11.70
C GLN A 214 -8.12 -16.28 11.05
N VAL A 215 -7.64 -17.40 10.52
CA VAL A 215 -8.44 -18.42 9.84
C VAL A 215 -8.62 -19.63 10.75
N LEU A 216 -9.86 -19.97 11.01
CA LEU A 216 -10.25 -21.13 11.84
C LEU A 216 -10.19 -22.43 11.01
N PRO A 217 -10.18 -23.62 11.66
CA PRO A 217 -10.15 -24.91 10.96
C PRO A 217 -11.30 -25.15 9.98
N ASP A 218 -12.44 -24.46 10.16
CA ASP A 218 -13.59 -24.50 9.23
C ASP A 218 -13.45 -23.50 8.07
N GLY A 219 -12.30 -22.83 7.92
CA GLY A 219 -12.04 -21.82 6.89
C GLY A 219 -12.65 -20.44 7.20
N GLY A 220 -13.39 -20.29 8.29
CA GLY A 220 -14.00 -19.03 8.68
C GLY A 220 -13.00 -18.08 9.36
N HIS A 221 -13.19 -16.76 9.15
CA HIS A 221 -12.41 -15.76 9.87
C HIS A 221 -12.78 -15.73 11.35
N VAL A 222 -11.81 -15.53 12.24
CA VAL A 222 -11.99 -15.54 13.72
C VAL A 222 -13.07 -14.56 14.21
N SER A 223 -13.25 -13.43 13.54
CA SER A 223 -14.29 -12.45 13.88
C SER A 223 -15.71 -12.87 13.50
N ARG A 224 -15.88 -13.95 12.74
CA ARG A 224 -17.18 -14.39 12.18
C ARG A 224 -17.95 -13.28 11.43
N ASN A 225 -17.24 -12.28 10.94
CA ASN A 225 -17.80 -11.17 10.18
C ASN A 225 -17.64 -11.47 8.67
N PRO A 226 -18.75 -11.59 7.89
CA PRO A 226 -18.67 -11.90 6.45
C PRO A 226 -17.88 -10.87 5.64
N GLN A 227 -17.96 -9.60 6.00
CA GLN A 227 -17.21 -8.55 5.30
C GLN A 227 -15.69 -8.69 5.54
N THR A 228 -15.27 -8.99 6.77
CA THR A 228 -13.88 -9.25 7.10
C THR A 228 -13.37 -10.50 6.40
N GLN A 229 -14.17 -11.57 6.39
CA GLN A 229 -13.91 -12.80 5.65
C GLN A 229 -13.65 -12.52 4.15
N LEU A 230 -14.53 -11.76 3.52
CA LEU A 230 -14.41 -11.42 2.10
C LEU A 230 -13.14 -10.59 1.81
N ARG A 231 -12.83 -9.62 2.67
CA ARG A 231 -11.62 -8.80 2.53
C ARG A 231 -10.34 -9.63 2.70
N MET A 232 -10.33 -10.55 3.67
CA MET A 232 -9.22 -11.47 3.89
C MET A 232 -9.02 -12.38 2.67
N LEU A 233 -10.09 -13.02 2.21
CA LEU A 233 -10.06 -13.90 1.04
C LEU A 233 -9.54 -13.15 -0.19
N ARG A 234 -10.02 -11.93 -0.43
CA ARG A 234 -9.57 -11.10 -1.53
C ARG A 234 -8.06 -10.85 -1.46
N ALA A 235 -7.55 -10.42 -0.32
CA ALA A 235 -6.12 -10.14 -0.15
C ALA A 235 -5.26 -11.40 -0.40
N LEU A 236 -5.70 -12.56 0.11
CA LEU A 236 -4.99 -13.83 -0.12
C LEU A 236 -5.01 -14.24 -1.60
N LEU A 237 -6.13 -14.05 -2.30
CA LEU A 237 -6.22 -14.32 -3.75
C LEU A 237 -5.32 -13.37 -4.55
N GLU A 238 -5.29 -12.09 -4.21
CA GLU A 238 -4.41 -11.09 -4.85
C GLU A 238 -2.92 -11.46 -4.65
N ILE A 239 -2.54 -11.90 -3.44
CA ILE A 239 -1.18 -12.39 -3.16
C ILE A 239 -0.85 -13.65 -3.96
N ARG A 240 -1.76 -14.63 -3.96
CA ARG A 240 -1.61 -15.86 -4.74
C ARG A 240 -1.38 -15.55 -6.23
N ASP A 241 -2.20 -14.69 -6.80
CA ASP A 241 -2.13 -14.36 -8.22
C ASP A 241 -0.82 -13.60 -8.55
N ALA A 242 -0.33 -12.76 -7.62
CA ALA A 242 0.96 -12.09 -7.74
C ALA A 242 2.12 -13.10 -7.75
N LEU A 243 2.13 -14.07 -6.84
CA LEU A 243 3.15 -15.12 -6.77
C LEU A 243 3.12 -16.00 -8.02
N THR A 244 1.92 -16.41 -8.44
CA THR A 244 1.73 -17.22 -9.65
C THR A 244 2.25 -16.49 -10.90
N ALA A 245 1.94 -15.20 -11.06
CA ALA A 245 2.41 -14.39 -12.18
C ALA A 245 3.93 -14.21 -12.18
N ALA A 246 4.56 -14.25 -11.01
CA ALA A 246 6.00 -14.20 -10.85
C ALA A 246 6.69 -15.59 -10.92
N HIS A 247 5.94 -16.67 -11.19
CA HIS A 247 6.43 -18.06 -11.21
C HIS A 247 7.08 -18.48 -9.88
N ILE A 248 6.54 -18.02 -8.76
CA ILE A 248 6.96 -18.36 -7.41
C ILE A 248 5.99 -19.39 -6.86
N ASP A 249 6.54 -20.51 -6.34
CA ASP A 249 5.74 -21.55 -5.71
C ASP A 249 5.00 -21.03 -4.48
N LEU A 250 3.73 -21.43 -4.36
CA LEU A 250 2.92 -21.07 -3.21
C LEU A 250 3.42 -21.87 -1.98
N PRO A 251 3.49 -21.22 -0.80
CA PRO A 251 3.70 -21.97 0.45
C PRO A 251 2.57 -22.99 0.65
N ASN A 252 2.92 -24.14 1.22
CA ASN A 252 1.98 -25.23 1.51
C ASN A 252 0.97 -24.86 2.61
#